data_fc5b3ae375923c07145de0b9b9e9a416
#
_entry.id   fc5b3ae375923c07145de0b9b9e9a416
#
_cell.length_a   1.000
_cell.length_b   1.000
_cell.length_c   1.000
_cell.angle_alpha   90.00
_cell.angle_beta   90.00
_cell.angle_gamma   90.00
#
_symmetry.space_group_name_H-M   'P 1'
#
loop_
_entity.id
_entity.type
_entity.pdbx_description
1 polymer ?
#
loop_
_entity_poly.entity_id
_entity_poly.type
_entity_poly.pdbx_seq_one_letter_code
_entity_poly.pdbx_strand_id
1 'polypeptide(L)'
;MKKFLDKASKHYYQGTPLISDEEFDSLASKYDYNSVGYTVTDGIPHLYKMYSLQKVFSELELPLNLQDYVCTPKLDGAAVSILYVNGLLALSLTRGDGNVGRDITDKMKVLVPNEISVKESIQITGEVVASKDIPNARNYASGALNLKDIEEFKQRSITFVGYDINYTVKQEGRFYKEHTLKALRDFGMSEVSTFDISNYPTDGTVYRLNSRDKFD
;
A
#
# COMPACT_ATOMS: atom_id res chain seq x y z
N MET A 1 -19.03 7.06 19.95
CA MET A 1 -17.71 6.55 19.58
C MET A 1 -17.52 6.49 18.05
N LYS A 2 -18.38 5.84 17.29
CA LYS A 2 -18.27 5.72 15.82
C LYS A 2 -18.02 7.06 15.11
N LYS A 3 -18.83 8.09 15.40
CA LYS A 3 -18.63 9.46 14.87
C LYS A 3 -17.27 10.08 15.23
N PHE A 4 -16.71 9.74 16.40
CA PHE A 4 -15.39 10.20 16.79
C PHE A 4 -14.30 9.50 15.98
N LEU A 5 -14.41 8.19 15.79
CA LEU A 5 -13.47 7.40 14.99
C LEU A 5 -13.53 7.77 13.50
N ASP A 6 -14.71 8.07 12.95
CA ASP A 6 -14.86 8.62 11.60
C ASP A 6 -14.12 9.96 11.46
N LYS A 7 -14.26 10.84 12.47
CA LYS A 7 -13.56 12.12 12.50
C LYS A 7 -12.05 11.94 12.63
N ALA A 8 -11.58 11.06 13.51
CA ALA A 8 -10.15 10.79 13.70
C ALA A 8 -9.52 10.21 12.43
N SER A 9 -10.19 9.26 11.78
CA SER A 9 -9.81 8.70 10.49
C SER A 9 -9.69 9.79 9.41
N LYS A 10 -10.68 10.68 9.31
CA LYS A 10 -10.65 11.79 8.37
C LYS A 10 -9.43 12.69 8.58
N HIS A 11 -9.17 13.10 9.83
CA HIS A 11 -8.02 13.94 10.18
C HIS A 11 -6.69 13.24 9.92
N TYR A 12 -6.61 11.95 10.18
CA TYR A 12 -5.43 11.15 9.86
C TYR A 12 -5.06 11.24 8.37
N TYR A 13 -6.04 11.00 7.48
CA TYR A 13 -5.81 11.09 6.03
C TYR A 13 -5.61 12.51 5.51
N GLN A 14 -5.93 13.51 6.30
CA GLN A 14 -5.64 14.92 6.01
C GLN A 14 -4.26 15.40 6.52
N GLY A 15 -3.48 14.49 7.15
CA GLY A 15 -2.16 14.81 7.70
C GLY A 15 -2.18 15.57 9.02
N THR A 16 -3.34 15.62 9.70
CA THR A 16 -3.53 16.28 11.02
C THR A 16 -4.17 15.31 12.01
N PRO A 17 -3.48 14.20 12.39
CA PRO A 17 -4.06 13.18 13.24
C PRO A 17 -4.53 13.75 14.59
N LEU A 18 -5.71 13.34 15.04
CA LEU A 18 -6.30 13.73 16.33
C LEU A 18 -5.81 12.85 17.48
N ILE A 19 -5.48 11.59 17.20
CA ILE A 19 -5.00 10.58 18.14
C ILE A 19 -3.90 9.76 17.47
N SER A 20 -3.09 9.05 18.26
CA SER A 20 -2.08 8.13 17.74
C SER A 20 -2.71 6.92 17.04
N ASP A 21 -1.93 6.23 16.21
CA ASP A 21 -2.37 5.00 15.53
C ASP A 21 -2.74 3.91 16.53
N GLU A 22 -1.97 3.79 17.62
CA GLU A 22 -2.20 2.82 18.69
C GLU A 22 -3.52 3.10 19.43
N GLU A 23 -3.79 4.37 19.74
CA GLU A 23 -5.06 4.80 20.34
C GLU A 23 -6.23 4.56 19.39
N PHE A 24 -6.07 4.85 18.10
CA PHE A 24 -7.09 4.59 17.10
C PHE A 24 -7.41 3.10 16.99
N ASP A 25 -6.38 2.25 16.85
CA ASP A 25 -6.53 0.79 16.74
C ASP A 25 -7.17 0.19 17.99
N SER A 26 -6.78 0.66 19.18
CA SER A 26 -7.38 0.23 20.47
C SER A 26 -8.88 0.57 20.54
N LEU A 27 -9.24 1.80 20.18
CA LEU A 27 -10.64 2.25 20.18
C LEU A 27 -11.44 1.54 19.08
N ALA A 28 -10.87 1.37 17.90
CA ALA A 28 -11.50 0.67 16.78
C ALA A 28 -11.84 -0.77 17.14
N SER A 29 -10.89 -1.48 17.77
CA SER A 29 -11.10 -2.85 18.26
C SER A 29 -12.18 -2.92 19.33
N LYS A 30 -12.10 -2.03 20.34
CA LYS A 30 -13.03 -2.02 21.48
C LYS A 30 -14.48 -1.75 21.08
N TYR A 31 -14.71 -0.95 20.04
CA TYR A 31 -16.04 -0.54 19.60
C TYR A 31 -16.49 -1.17 18.28
N ASP A 32 -15.80 -2.24 17.86
CA ASP A 32 -16.08 -2.98 16.62
C ASP A 32 -16.22 -2.03 15.40
N TYR A 33 -15.24 -1.14 15.27
CA TYR A 33 -15.20 -0.16 14.21
C TYR A 33 -14.42 -0.71 13.01
N ASN A 34 -15.17 -1.17 12.00
CA ASN A 34 -14.61 -1.80 10.77
C ASN A 34 -14.55 -0.85 9.57
N SER A 35 -14.65 0.46 9.77
CA SER A 35 -14.56 1.41 8.68
C SER A 35 -13.13 1.49 8.17
N VAL A 36 -12.94 1.23 6.90
CA VAL A 36 -11.64 1.37 6.22
C VAL A 36 -11.50 2.81 5.75
N GLY A 37 -10.82 3.63 6.55
CA GLY A 37 -10.43 4.96 6.14
C GLY A 37 -11.59 5.95 5.91
N TYR A 38 -11.22 7.17 5.56
CA TYR A 38 -12.16 8.23 5.18
C TYR A 38 -12.72 7.96 3.78
N THR A 39 -14.05 7.98 3.64
CA THR A 39 -14.70 7.90 2.32
C THR A 39 -14.40 9.16 1.53
N VAL A 40 -13.72 9.02 0.41
CA VAL A 40 -13.41 10.12 -0.50
C VAL A 40 -14.63 10.31 -1.42
N THR A 41 -15.39 11.38 -1.22
CA THR A 41 -16.61 11.68 -2.01
C THR A 41 -16.27 12.09 -3.45
N ASP A 42 -15.07 12.61 -3.70
CA ASP A 42 -14.62 13.11 -5.01
C ASP A 42 -13.38 12.37 -5.52
N GLY A 43 -13.17 11.11 -5.10
CA GLY A 43 -12.02 10.31 -5.47
C GLY A 43 -12.17 9.61 -6.81
N ILE A 44 -11.03 9.18 -7.37
CA ILE A 44 -10.97 8.36 -8.58
C ILE A 44 -10.99 6.89 -8.16
N PRO A 45 -11.83 6.03 -8.76
CA PRO A 45 -11.87 4.61 -8.42
C PRO A 45 -10.58 3.88 -8.81
N HIS A 46 -10.11 3.00 -7.92
CA HIS A 46 -9.08 2.02 -8.26
C HIS A 46 -9.62 1.02 -9.29
N LEU A 47 -8.77 0.53 -10.18
CA LEU A 47 -9.13 -0.57 -11.10
C LEU A 47 -9.47 -1.84 -10.30
N TYR A 48 -8.66 -2.11 -9.27
CA TYR A 48 -8.89 -3.18 -8.30
C TYR A 48 -8.91 -2.60 -6.89
N LYS A 49 -9.88 -3.02 -6.11
CA LYS A 49 -10.01 -2.60 -4.70
C LYS A 49 -8.75 -2.92 -3.90
N MET A 50 -8.30 -1.97 -3.10
CA MET A 50 -7.22 -2.13 -2.14
C MET A 50 -7.78 -2.62 -0.80
N TYR A 51 -7.78 -3.94 -0.60
CA TYR A 51 -8.29 -4.54 0.62
C TYR A 51 -7.42 -4.24 1.85
N SER A 52 -8.05 -4.22 3.02
CA SER A 52 -7.33 -4.24 4.30
C SER A 52 -6.84 -5.64 4.59
N LEU A 53 -5.66 -5.74 5.23
CA LEU A 53 -5.17 -7.01 5.75
C LEU A 53 -5.99 -7.41 6.98
N GLN A 54 -6.29 -8.71 7.10
CA GLN A 54 -6.82 -9.28 8.31
C GLN A 54 -5.72 -9.29 9.38
N LYS A 55 -5.99 -8.71 10.55
CA LYS A 55 -5.05 -8.70 11.67
C LYS A 55 -5.19 -9.98 12.49
N VAL A 56 -4.06 -10.58 12.87
CA VAL A 56 -3.95 -11.64 13.86
C VAL A 56 -3.02 -11.17 14.97
N PHE A 57 -3.37 -11.44 16.22
CA PHE A 57 -2.64 -10.94 17.40
C PHE A 57 -1.92 -12.04 18.18
N SER A 58 -2.11 -13.30 17.81
CA SER A 58 -1.41 -14.43 18.43
C SER A 58 -0.93 -15.43 17.36
N GLU A 59 0.14 -16.15 17.68
CA GLU A 59 0.64 -17.22 16.83
C GLU A 59 -0.38 -18.35 16.62
N LEU A 60 -1.31 -18.52 17.54
CA LEU A 60 -2.40 -19.52 17.45
C LEU A 60 -3.41 -19.21 16.34
N GLU A 61 -3.48 -17.95 15.92
CA GLU A 61 -4.36 -17.49 14.83
C GLU A 61 -3.68 -17.59 13.44
N LEU A 62 -2.39 -17.97 13.42
CA LEU A 62 -1.67 -18.13 12.16
C LEU A 62 -2.17 -19.38 11.41
N PRO A 63 -2.08 -19.38 10.08
CA PRO A 63 -2.43 -20.54 9.28
C PRO A 63 -1.65 -21.78 9.71
N LEU A 64 -2.32 -22.93 9.77
CA LEU A 64 -1.72 -24.20 10.20
C LEU A 64 -0.54 -24.66 9.32
N ASN A 65 -0.50 -24.24 8.06
CA ASN A 65 0.56 -24.59 7.11
C ASN A 65 1.28 -23.34 6.59
N LEU A 66 2.26 -22.87 7.35
CA LEU A 66 3.07 -21.69 6.97
C LEU A 66 3.92 -21.91 5.69
N GLN A 67 4.12 -23.15 5.25
CA GLN A 67 4.87 -23.45 4.02
C GLN A 67 4.15 -22.95 2.76
N ASP A 68 2.82 -22.81 2.82
CA ASP A 68 2.01 -22.28 1.72
C ASP A 68 2.04 -20.75 1.65
N TYR A 69 2.66 -20.09 2.63
CA TYR A 69 2.67 -18.63 2.75
C TYR A 69 4.06 -18.05 2.47
N VAL A 70 4.04 -16.88 1.86
CA VAL A 70 5.20 -15.99 1.77
C VAL A 70 5.07 -14.94 2.87
N CYS A 71 6.11 -14.84 3.71
CA CYS A 71 6.17 -13.87 4.79
C CYS A 71 7.01 -12.69 4.35
N THR A 72 6.49 -11.50 4.46
CA THR A 72 7.18 -10.24 4.13
C THR A 72 7.02 -9.22 5.24
N PRO A 73 7.97 -8.29 5.41
CA PRO A 73 7.79 -7.20 6.36
C PRO A 73 6.59 -6.34 5.97
N LYS A 74 5.83 -5.91 6.96
CA LYS A 74 4.76 -4.91 6.78
C LYS A 74 5.37 -3.52 6.90
N LEU A 75 5.63 -2.89 5.77
CA LEU A 75 6.14 -1.52 5.74
C LEU A 75 5.10 -0.54 6.28
N ASP A 76 5.56 0.44 7.03
CA ASP A 76 4.73 1.49 7.62
C ASP A 76 4.94 2.82 6.88
N GLY A 77 4.10 3.09 5.92
CA GLY A 77 4.16 4.26 5.06
C GLY A 77 2.79 4.67 4.54
N ALA A 78 2.72 5.04 3.28
CA ALA A 78 1.49 5.38 2.58
C ALA A 78 1.24 4.42 1.42
N ALA A 79 0.15 3.65 1.51
CA ALA A 79 -0.25 2.72 0.47
C ALA A 79 -0.74 3.46 -0.79
N VAL A 80 -0.28 3.00 -1.95
CA VAL A 80 -0.64 3.57 -3.25
C VAL A 80 -0.93 2.46 -4.27
N SER A 81 -1.76 2.77 -5.26
CA SER A 81 -1.94 1.95 -6.46
C SER A 81 -1.38 2.66 -7.68
N ILE A 82 -0.84 1.89 -8.61
CA ILE A 82 -0.28 2.37 -9.87
C ILE A 82 -0.87 1.54 -11.00
N LEU A 83 -1.59 2.20 -11.89
CA LEU A 83 -2.17 1.58 -13.08
C LEU A 83 -1.25 1.79 -14.28
N TYR A 84 -0.78 0.70 -14.84
CA TYR A 84 -0.13 0.69 -16.15
C TYR A 84 -1.12 0.18 -17.20
N VAL A 85 -1.20 0.87 -18.32
CA VAL A 85 -2.01 0.51 -19.47
C VAL A 85 -1.09 0.37 -20.68
N ASN A 86 -1.03 -0.81 -21.24
CA ASN A 86 -0.10 -1.12 -22.35
C ASN A 86 1.35 -0.71 -22.05
N GLY A 87 1.79 -0.96 -20.81
CA GLY A 87 3.13 -0.63 -20.32
C GLY A 87 3.34 0.81 -19.88
N LEU A 88 2.44 1.74 -20.19
CA LEU A 88 2.57 3.15 -19.80
C LEU A 88 1.88 3.43 -18.48
N LEU A 89 2.54 4.18 -17.58
CA LEU A 89 1.94 4.65 -16.33
C LEU A 89 0.81 5.62 -16.66
N ALA A 90 -0.43 5.16 -16.46
CA ALA A 90 -1.63 5.89 -16.81
C ALA A 90 -2.22 6.66 -15.61
N LEU A 91 -2.20 6.06 -14.42
CA LEU A 91 -2.85 6.61 -13.23
C LEU A 91 -2.16 6.08 -11.97
N SER A 92 -1.99 6.94 -10.97
CA SER A 92 -1.59 6.51 -9.64
C SER A 92 -2.43 7.21 -8.58
N LEU A 93 -2.89 6.44 -7.58
CA LEU A 93 -3.82 6.90 -6.57
C LEU A 93 -3.31 6.60 -5.17
N THR A 94 -3.60 7.50 -4.22
CA THR A 94 -3.53 7.16 -2.80
C THR A 94 -4.57 6.08 -2.51
N ARG A 95 -4.35 5.26 -1.47
CA ARG A 95 -5.31 4.22 -1.09
C ARG A 95 -6.73 4.75 -0.86
N GLY A 96 -6.87 5.91 -0.19
CA GLY A 96 -8.18 6.40 0.25
C GLY A 96 -8.90 5.40 1.14
N ASP A 97 -10.16 5.10 0.84
CA ASP A 97 -10.96 4.07 1.52
C ASP A 97 -10.79 2.65 0.94
N GLY A 98 -9.88 2.50 -0.01
CA GLY A 98 -9.63 1.26 -0.74
C GLY A 98 -10.44 1.11 -2.02
N ASN A 99 -11.53 1.84 -2.21
CA ASN A 99 -12.34 1.85 -3.44
C ASN A 99 -11.95 3.04 -4.32
N VAL A 100 -11.75 4.21 -3.73
CA VAL A 100 -11.37 5.44 -4.41
C VAL A 100 -10.19 6.12 -3.72
N GLY A 101 -9.36 6.81 -4.48
CA GLY A 101 -8.20 7.54 -3.98
C GLY A 101 -8.01 8.87 -4.69
N ARG A 102 -7.03 9.65 -4.25
CA ARG A 102 -6.64 10.91 -4.89
C ARG A 102 -5.57 10.68 -5.93
N ASP A 103 -5.64 11.41 -7.03
CA ASP A 103 -4.64 11.38 -8.10
C ASP A 103 -3.28 11.91 -7.61
N ILE A 104 -2.28 11.07 -7.73
CA ILE A 104 -0.87 11.35 -7.43
C ILE A 104 0.04 10.94 -8.59
N THR A 105 -0.50 10.84 -9.80
CA THR A 105 0.20 10.31 -10.97
C THR A 105 1.50 11.03 -11.25
N ASP A 106 1.51 12.37 -11.24
CA ASP A 106 2.73 13.15 -11.51
C ASP A 106 3.81 12.92 -10.45
N LYS A 107 3.43 12.71 -9.20
CA LYS A 107 4.36 12.39 -8.11
C LYS A 107 4.95 10.99 -8.30
N MET A 108 4.11 10.01 -8.60
CA MET A 108 4.58 8.64 -8.77
C MET A 108 5.47 8.45 -10.00
N LYS A 109 5.33 9.26 -11.05
CA LYS A 109 6.26 9.31 -12.18
C LYS A 109 7.71 9.65 -11.80
N VAL A 110 7.91 10.27 -10.64
CA VAL A 110 9.24 10.56 -10.08
C VAL A 110 9.84 9.33 -9.40
N LEU A 111 9.01 8.48 -8.81
CA LEU A 111 9.44 7.36 -7.95
C LEU A 111 9.51 6.02 -8.66
N VAL A 112 8.76 5.82 -9.76
CA VAL A 112 8.67 4.54 -10.46
C VAL A 112 8.87 4.72 -11.96
N PRO A 113 9.20 3.65 -12.70
CA PRO A 113 9.31 3.72 -14.15
C PRO A 113 8.02 4.21 -14.82
N ASN A 114 8.14 5.13 -15.77
CA ASN A 114 7.02 5.63 -16.56
C ASN A 114 6.54 4.61 -17.60
N GLU A 115 7.39 3.66 -17.95
CA GLU A 115 7.12 2.59 -18.88
C GLU A 115 7.70 1.27 -18.39
N ILE A 116 6.95 0.19 -18.54
CA ILE A 116 7.31 -1.18 -18.19
C ILE A 116 6.96 -2.16 -19.32
N SER A 117 7.63 -3.30 -19.37
CA SER A 117 7.42 -4.33 -20.39
C SER A 117 6.18 -5.17 -20.12
N VAL A 118 5.00 -4.60 -20.22
CA VAL A 118 3.71 -5.30 -20.10
C VAL A 118 2.73 -4.78 -21.16
N LYS A 119 1.97 -5.66 -21.79
CA LYS A 119 0.99 -5.30 -22.82
C LYS A 119 -0.44 -5.20 -22.31
N GLU A 120 -0.74 -5.84 -21.20
CA GLU A 120 -2.06 -5.79 -20.56
C GLU A 120 -2.13 -4.64 -19.54
N SER A 121 -3.35 -4.29 -19.15
CA SER A 121 -3.53 -3.36 -18.02
C SER A 121 -3.28 -4.10 -16.72
N ILE A 122 -2.44 -3.53 -15.87
CA ILE A 122 -2.13 -4.05 -14.53
C ILE A 122 -2.20 -2.96 -13.49
N GLN A 123 -2.65 -3.32 -12.28
CA GLN A 123 -2.55 -2.46 -11.12
C GLN A 123 -1.48 -2.99 -10.17
N ILE A 124 -0.43 -2.21 -9.96
CA ILE A 124 0.59 -2.48 -8.96
C ILE A 124 0.19 -1.79 -7.67
N THR A 125 0.32 -2.49 -6.55
CA THR A 125 0.09 -1.94 -5.22
C THR A 125 1.40 -1.99 -4.43
N GLY A 126 1.67 -0.94 -3.68
CA GLY A 126 2.87 -0.84 -2.85
C GLY A 126 2.77 0.25 -1.80
N GLU A 127 3.88 0.48 -1.13
CA GLU A 127 4.02 1.45 -0.05
C GLU A 127 5.04 2.51 -0.42
N VAL A 128 4.69 3.78 -0.23
CA VAL A 128 5.66 4.88 -0.23
C VAL A 128 6.16 5.03 1.20
N VAL A 129 7.46 4.90 1.38
CA VAL A 129 8.11 4.87 2.70
C VAL A 129 9.20 5.92 2.82
N ALA A 130 9.42 6.41 4.04
CA ALA A 130 10.54 7.28 4.41
C ALA A 130 11.41 6.59 5.45
N SER A 131 12.69 7.01 5.58
CA SER A 131 13.59 6.48 6.59
C SER A 131 13.03 6.65 8.00
N LYS A 132 13.22 5.64 8.86
CA LYS A 132 12.83 5.70 10.29
C LYS A 132 13.57 6.77 11.09
N ASP A 133 14.67 7.31 10.55
CA ASP A 133 15.40 8.43 11.17
C ASP A 133 14.62 9.74 11.04
N ILE A 134 13.65 9.81 10.15
CA ILE A 134 12.76 10.95 10.00
C ILE A 134 11.66 10.84 11.06
N PRO A 135 11.48 11.83 11.94
CA PRO A 135 10.38 11.82 12.90
C PRO A 135 9.03 11.67 12.21
N ASN A 136 8.19 10.76 12.72
CA ASN A 136 6.91 10.42 12.10
C ASN A 136 7.04 10.04 10.61
N ALA A 137 7.94 9.12 10.28
CA ALA A 137 8.28 8.73 8.91
C ALA A 137 7.05 8.40 8.05
N ARG A 138 6.05 7.71 8.62
CA ARG A 138 4.77 7.43 7.94
C ARG A 138 4.02 8.71 7.56
N ASN A 139 3.88 9.65 8.49
CA ASN A 139 3.22 10.94 8.22
C ASN A 139 4.02 11.78 7.24
N TYR A 140 5.34 11.71 7.27
CA TYR A 140 6.22 12.36 6.31
C TYR A 140 5.98 11.83 4.88
N ALA A 141 5.91 10.51 4.70
CA ALA A 141 5.62 9.89 3.41
C ALA A 141 4.22 10.25 2.91
N SER A 142 3.20 10.12 3.77
CA SER A 142 1.83 10.50 3.46
C SER A 142 1.69 11.99 3.15
N GLY A 143 2.36 12.85 3.91
CA GLY A 143 2.41 14.30 3.71
C GLY A 143 3.06 14.66 2.36
N ALA A 144 4.11 13.95 1.96
CA ALA A 144 4.74 14.15 0.66
C ALA A 144 3.76 13.95 -0.50
N LEU A 145 2.91 12.91 -0.43
CA LEU A 145 1.89 12.66 -1.46
C LEU A 145 0.80 13.73 -1.52
N ASN A 146 0.68 14.57 -0.49
CA ASN A 146 -0.28 15.69 -0.43
C ASN A 146 0.31 17.01 -0.91
N LEU A 147 1.61 17.10 -1.17
CA LEU A 147 2.25 18.32 -1.65
C LEU A 147 1.64 18.75 -2.99
N LYS A 148 1.47 20.06 -3.16
CA LYS A 148 0.98 20.63 -4.43
C LYS A 148 2.12 20.88 -5.41
N ASP A 149 3.31 21.22 -4.88
CA ASP A 149 4.49 21.53 -5.66
C ASP A 149 5.30 20.26 -5.92
N ILE A 150 5.47 19.91 -7.18
CA ILE A 150 6.23 18.74 -7.62
C ILE A 150 7.74 18.91 -7.33
N GLU A 151 8.27 20.11 -7.36
CA GLU A 151 9.69 20.33 -7.08
C GLU A 151 9.98 20.14 -5.58
N GLU A 152 9.06 20.54 -4.71
CA GLU A 152 9.15 20.21 -3.29
C GLU A 152 9.05 18.70 -3.05
N PHE A 153 8.16 18.01 -3.78
CA PHE A 153 8.03 16.56 -3.71
C PHE A 153 9.34 15.84 -4.10
N LYS A 154 10.01 16.26 -5.16
CA LYS A 154 11.29 15.69 -5.62
C LYS A 154 12.40 15.79 -4.56
N GLN A 155 12.31 16.72 -3.62
CA GLN A 155 13.28 16.88 -2.53
C GLN A 155 13.00 15.97 -1.34
N ARG A 156 11.86 15.27 -1.32
CA ARG A 156 11.51 14.38 -0.22
C ARG A 156 12.30 13.06 -0.30
N SER A 157 12.85 12.64 0.85
CA SER A 157 13.55 11.36 0.99
C SER A 157 12.55 10.22 1.18
N ILE A 158 11.93 9.82 0.09
CA ILE A 158 10.94 8.73 0.04
C ILE A 158 11.24 7.77 -1.09
N THR A 159 10.77 6.56 -0.97
CA THR A 159 10.88 5.53 -1.99
C THR A 159 9.61 4.70 -2.08
N PHE A 160 9.36 4.09 -3.24
CA PHE A 160 8.26 3.15 -3.46
C PHE A 160 8.75 1.71 -3.37
N VAL A 161 8.00 0.87 -2.67
CA VAL A 161 8.24 -0.57 -2.55
C VAL A 161 6.97 -1.32 -2.91
N GLY A 162 6.99 -2.05 -4.03
CA GLY A 162 5.86 -2.83 -4.50
C GLY A 162 5.66 -4.12 -3.70
N TYR A 163 4.42 -4.55 -3.56
CA TYR A 163 4.10 -5.81 -2.92
C TYR A 163 2.96 -6.60 -3.57
N ASP A 164 2.24 -6.04 -4.53
CA ASP A 164 1.20 -6.79 -5.25
C ASP A 164 1.00 -6.31 -6.68
N ILE A 165 0.51 -7.23 -7.54
CA ILE A 165 0.10 -6.94 -8.91
C ILE A 165 -1.23 -7.64 -9.16
N ASN A 166 -2.23 -6.88 -9.62
CA ASN A 166 -3.48 -7.38 -10.17
C ASN A 166 -3.44 -7.27 -11.69
N TYR A 167 -3.78 -8.35 -12.37
CA TYR A 167 -3.82 -8.44 -13.83
C TYR A 167 -5.26 -8.46 -14.32
N THR A 168 -5.55 -7.77 -15.43
CA THR A 168 -6.89 -7.79 -16.04
C THR A 168 -7.22 -9.15 -16.64
N VAL A 169 -6.21 -9.88 -17.13
CA VAL A 169 -6.38 -11.25 -17.62
C VAL A 169 -6.04 -12.22 -16.50
N LYS A 170 -7.04 -12.97 -16.03
CA LYS A 170 -6.83 -14.02 -15.03
C LYS A 170 -5.97 -15.11 -15.65
N GLN A 171 -4.86 -15.42 -15.00
CA GLN A 171 -3.95 -16.50 -15.40
C GLN A 171 -3.89 -17.52 -14.27
N GLU A 172 -4.22 -18.77 -14.57
CA GLU A 172 -4.12 -19.87 -13.61
C GLU A 172 -2.66 -20.31 -13.38
N GLY A 173 -2.40 -20.94 -12.24
CA GLY A 173 -1.08 -21.47 -11.89
C GLY A 173 -0.05 -20.41 -11.51
N ARG A 174 -0.46 -19.22 -11.15
CA ARG A 174 0.47 -18.17 -10.68
C ARG A 174 0.81 -18.32 -9.21
N PHE A 175 2.08 -18.06 -8.90
CA PHE A 175 2.60 -18.00 -7.53
C PHE A 175 3.09 -16.58 -7.23
N TYR A 176 2.84 -16.14 -6.01
CA TYR A 176 3.16 -14.78 -5.57
C TYR A 176 4.65 -14.47 -5.67
N LYS A 177 5.50 -15.37 -5.15
CA LYS A 177 6.94 -15.19 -5.15
C LYS A 177 7.53 -15.16 -6.56
N GLU A 178 7.14 -16.12 -7.39
CA GLU A 178 7.74 -16.34 -8.71
C GLU A 178 7.16 -15.41 -9.78
N HIS A 179 5.89 -15.00 -9.65
CA HIS A 179 5.19 -14.25 -10.71
C HIS A 179 4.90 -12.80 -10.31
N THR A 180 4.66 -12.51 -9.03
CA THR A 180 4.40 -11.13 -8.58
C THR A 180 5.69 -10.43 -8.16
N LEU A 181 6.40 -10.96 -7.17
CA LEU A 181 7.62 -10.30 -6.68
C LEU A 181 8.72 -10.26 -7.74
N LYS A 182 8.90 -11.35 -8.50
CA LYS A 182 9.85 -11.35 -9.61
C LYS A 182 9.46 -10.35 -10.70
N ALA A 183 8.18 -10.24 -11.06
CA ALA A 183 7.73 -9.29 -12.06
C ALA A 183 8.00 -7.83 -11.63
N LEU A 184 7.79 -7.48 -10.35
CA LEU A 184 8.12 -6.15 -9.84
C LEU A 184 9.61 -5.82 -10.02
N ARG A 185 10.52 -6.78 -9.74
CA ARG A 185 11.96 -6.60 -10.00
C ARG A 185 12.27 -6.46 -11.49
N ASP A 186 11.65 -7.29 -12.32
CA ASP A 186 11.83 -7.26 -13.78
C ASP A 186 11.35 -5.92 -14.38
N PHE A 187 10.37 -5.27 -13.75
CA PHE A 187 9.92 -3.91 -14.10
C PHE A 187 10.84 -2.79 -13.56
N GLY A 188 11.91 -3.14 -12.83
CA GLY A 188 12.84 -2.17 -12.25
C GLY A 188 12.34 -1.50 -10.97
N MET A 189 11.41 -2.13 -10.26
CA MET A 189 10.87 -1.64 -8.98
C MET A 189 11.50 -2.38 -7.80
N SER A 190 11.68 -1.67 -6.68
CA SER A 190 11.91 -2.30 -5.38
C SER A 190 10.68 -3.09 -5.00
N GLU A 191 10.89 -4.28 -4.40
CA GLU A 191 9.80 -5.11 -3.90
C GLU A 191 10.10 -5.60 -2.49
N VAL A 192 9.03 -5.92 -1.77
CA VAL A 192 9.04 -6.05 -0.31
C VAL A 192 9.89 -7.20 0.23
N SER A 193 10.16 -8.26 -0.56
CA SER A 193 10.94 -9.43 -0.07
C SER A 193 12.46 -9.23 -0.15
N THR A 194 12.94 -8.35 -1.02
CA THR A 194 14.37 -8.09 -1.22
C THR A 194 14.78 -6.67 -0.82
N PHE A 195 13.83 -5.81 -0.52
CA PHE A 195 14.08 -4.44 -0.07
C PHE A 195 14.78 -4.43 1.30
N ASP A 196 15.85 -3.64 1.42
CA ASP A 196 16.55 -3.49 2.70
C ASP A 196 15.72 -2.61 3.65
N ILE A 197 15.04 -3.26 4.59
CA ILE A 197 14.17 -2.63 5.59
C ILE A 197 14.93 -2.09 6.81
N SER A 198 16.25 -2.24 6.90
CA SER A 198 17.03 -1.87 8.09
C SER A 198 16.82 -0.42 8.53
N ASN A 199 16.59 0.47 7.57
CA ASN A 199 16.37 1.91 7.77
C ASN A 199 14.92 2.36 7.61
N TYR A 200 13.96 1.46 7.53
CA TYR A 200 12.56 1.81 7.27
C TYR A 200 11.63 1.31 8.36
N PRO A 201 10.55 2.05 8.68
CA PRO A 201 9.61 1.64 9.70
C PRO A 201 8.77 0.44 9.22
N THR A 202 8.59 -0.53 10.11
CA THR A 202 7.71 -1.69 9.91
C THR A 202 6.83 -1.86 11.14
N ASP A 203 5.60 -2.34 10.95
CA ASP A 203 4.63 -2.54 12.04
C ASP A 203 4.06 -3.97 12.08
N GLY A 204 4.82 -4.93 11.57
CA GLY A 204 4.47 -6.35 11.63
C GLY A 204 5.00 -7.16 10.45
N THR A 205 4.43 -8.35 10.28
CA THR A 205 4.71 -9.28 9.20
C THR A 205 3.44 -9.58 8.43
N VAL A 206 3.52 -9.57 7.10
CA VAL A 206 2.42 -9.96 6.22
C VAL A 206 2.61 -11.41 5.79
N TYR A 207 1.60 -12.23 6.03
CA TYR A 207 1.51 -13.61 5.55
C TYR A 207 0.59 -13.65 4.34
N ARG A 208 1.09 -14.06 3.19
CA ARG A 208 0.32 -14.13 1.95
C ARG A 208 0.44 -15.51 1.34
N LEU A 209 -0.71 -16.09 0.95
CA LEU A 209 -0.71 -17.36 0.21
C LEU A 209 0.17 -17.23 -1.04
N ASN A 210 1.09 -18.19 -1.24
CA ASN A 210 1.94 -18.19 -2.42
C ASN A 210 1.15 -18.53 -3.69
N SER A 211 0.15 -19.42 -3.60
CA SER A 211 -0.74 -19.71 -4.73
C SER A 211 -1.75 -18.57 -4.94
N ARG A 212 -1.68 -17.91 -6.09
CA ARG A 212 -2.62 -16.83 -6.45
C ARG A 212 -4.03 -17.36 -6.68
N ASP A 213 -4.16 -18.59 -7.21
CA ASP A 213 -5.49 -19.21 -7.45
C ASP A 213 -6.26 -19.45 -6.16
N LYS A 214 -5.55 -19.63 -5.03
CA LYS A 214 -6.16 -19.77 -3.71
C LYS A 214 -6.38 -18.43 -3.00
N PHE A 215 -5.67 -17.38 -3.42
CA PHE A 215 -5.75 -16.05 -2.83
C PHE A 215 -6.87 -15.21 -3.48
N ASP A 216 -7.00 -15.29 -4.80
CA ASP A 216 -7.97 -14.55 -5.62
C ASP A 216 -9.34 -15.29 -5.63
#